data_410af98a29356dca26ec1b6f01fc23b5
#
_entry.id   410af98a29356dca26ec1b6f01fc23b5
#
_cell.length_a   1.000
_cell.length_b   1.000
_cell.length_c   1.000
_cell.angle_alpha   90.00
_cell.angle_beta   90.00
_cell.angle_gamma   90.00
#
_symmetry.space_group_name_H-M   'P 1'
#
loop_
_entity.id
_entity.type
_entity.pdbx_description
1 polymer ?
#
loop_
_entity_poly.entity_id
_entity_poly.type
_entity_poly.pdbx_seq_one_letter_code
_entity_poly.pdbx_strand_id
1 'polypeptide(L)'
;MRLHEFPRHPLTFGPSPVHRLARLTGHLGGAEVWAKREDVSSGLAFGGNKVRKLEYIVPDVLASGADTLVSIGGVQSNHTRQVAAVAAHLGLRARLVQEHWVPWEDPVNDRVGNIQLSRMMGADVRLDQAGFDIGIRHSWEEAIREVEESGGTPYPIPAGASEHRLGGLGFANWAFEVAEQERTLGVHFDTVVVCTVTGSTHAGMIAGFAALEDLTGVRRRVLGIDASATLGQTTDQVARIARHTSELIELGRDLRDDEITVLEGWAGELYGLPVDSTMAAMRLGAELEAMITDPVYEGKSLAGLVDLVTSGDIPRDATVLYAHLGGQQALNAYHSLWS
;
A
#
# COMPACT_ATOMS: atom_id res chain seq x y z
N MET A 1 -13.63 -21.21 0.95
CA MET A 1 -13.05 -19.88 1.19
C MET A 1 -13.57 -19.32 2.52
N ARG A 2 -12.68 -18.83 3.41
CA ARG A 2 -13.00 -18.45 4.81
C ARG A 2 -12.75 -16.96 5.14
N LEU A 3 -12.58 -16.10 4.13
CA LEU A 3 -12.24 -14.69 4.37
C LEU A 3 -13.20 -13.99 5.34
N HIS A 4 -14.50 -14.30 5.26
CA HIS A 4 -15.55 -13.72 6.12
C HIS A 4 -15.52 -14.22 7.58
N GLU A 5 -14.75 -15.26 7.88
CA GLU A 5 -14.59 -15.79 9.25
C GLU A 5 -13.53 -15.01 10.07
N PHE A 6 -12.66 -14.25 9.38
CA PHE A 6 -11.67 -13.43 10.06
C PHE A 6 -12.33 -12.20 10.68
N PRO A 7 -12.13 -11.95 11.99
CA PRO A 7 -12.66 -10.77 12.63
C PRO A 7 -12.04 -9.52 11.99
N ARG A 8 -12.87 -8.49 11.82
CA ARG A 8 -12.49 -7.21 11.26
C ARG A 8 -12.94 -6.07 12.16
N HIS A 9 -12.04 -5.15 12.47
CA HIS A 9 -12.34 -3.91 13.18
C HIS A 9 -12.56 -2.78 12.16
N PRO A 10 -13.76 -2.17 12.07
CA PRO A 10 -14.04 -1.15 11.07
C PRO A 10 -13.20 0.11 11.28
N LEU A 11 -12.34 0.44 10.32
CA LEU A 11 -11.50 1.65 10.30
C LEU A 11 -11.72 2.50 9.04
N THR A 12 -12.34 1.93 8.02
CA THR A 12 -12.69 2.62 6.78
C THR A 12 -14.13 3.14 6.84
N PHE A 13 -14.45 4.15 6.01
CA PHE A 13 -15.82 4.68 5.88
C PHE A 13 -16.79 3.74 5.17
N GLY A 14 -16.30 2.63 4.66
CA GLY A 14 -17.01 1.68 3.81
C GLY A 14 -16.21 1.39 2.55
N PRO A 15 -16.84 0.97 1.46
CA PRO A 15 -16.17 0.79 0.18
C PRO A 15 -15.50 2.08 -0.28
N SER A 16 -14.21 2.00 -0.64
CA SER A 16 -13.53 3.18 -1.17
C SER A 16 -14.09 3.58 -2.53
N PRO A 17 -14.13 4.89 -2.86
CA PRO A 17 -14.71 5.36 -4.11
C PRO A 17 -14.02 4.78 -5.35
N VAL A 18 -14.82 4.48 -6.37
CA VAL A 18 -14.35 4.12 -7.72
C VAL A 18 -14.93 5.12 -8.71
N HIS A 19 -14.08 5.69 -9.57
CA HIS A 19 -14.51 6.61 -10.60
C HIS A 19 -13.62 6.56 -11.84
N ARG A 20 -14.20 6.93 -12.97
CA ARG A 20 -13.49 6.98 -14.25
C ARG A 20 -12.56 8.18 -14.30
N LEU A 21 -11.34 7.98 -14.81
CA LEU A 21 -10.38 9.04 -15.12
C LEU A 21 -10.54 9.45 -16.58
N ALA A 22 -11.57 10.25 -16.86
CA ALA A 22 -12.03 10.48 -18.22
C ALA A 22 -11.04 11.29 -19.07
N ARG A 23 -10.38 12.30 -18.49
CA ARG A 23 -9.40 13.12 -19.19
C ARG A 23 -8.09 12.36 -19.42
N LEU A 24 -7.66 11.56 -18.44
CA LEU A 24 -6.50 10.69 -18.56
C LEU A 24 -6.75 9.61 -19.63
N THR A 25 -7.91 8.96 -19.62
CA THR A 25 -8.34 8.02 -20.65
C THR A 25 -8.26 8.65 -22.06
N GLY A 26 -8.82 9.84 -22.21
CA GLY A 26 -8.79 10.58 -23.49
C GLY A 26 -7.37 10.97 -23.93
N HIS A 27 -6.53 11.35 -23.00
CA HIS A 27 -5.12 11.71 -23.25
C HIS A 27 -4.28 10.52 -23.72
N LEU A 28 -4.44 9.36 -23.05
CA LEU A 28 -3.71 8.15 -23.41
C LEU A 28 -4.18 7.51 -24.73
N GLY A 29 -5.44 7.73 -25.11
CA GLY A 29 -6.02 7.27 -26.37
C GLY A 29 -6.03 5.76 -26.54
N GLY A 30 -6.01 5.01 -25.42
CA GLY A 30 -5.98 3.56 -25.36
C GLY A 30 -7.05 3.01 -24.43
N ALA A 31 -6.64 2.18 -23.46
CA ALA A 31 -7.50 1.56 -22.47
C ALA A 31 -8.32 2.57 -21.66
N GLU A 32 -9.51 2.19 -21.24
CA GLU A 32 -10.32 2.99 -20.32
C GLU A 32 -9.77 2.88 -18.90
N VAL A 33 -9.44 4.02 -18.27
CA VAL A 33 -8.80 4.06 -16.96
C VAL A 33 -9.77 4.54 -15.88
N TRP A 34 -9.85 3.78 -14.82
CA TRP A 34 -10.60 4.08 -13.58
C TRP A 34 -9.65 4.12 -12.39
N ALA A 35 -10.01 4.85 -11.35
CA ALA A 35 -9.27 4.85 -10.09
C ALA A 35 -10.12 4.34 -8.93
N LYS A 36 -9.53 3.48 -8.08
CA LYS A 36 -10.08 3.14 -6.78
C LYS A 36 -9.28 3.84 -5.68
N ARG A 37 -9.95 4.69 -4.91
CA ARG A 37 -9.38 5.76 -4.09
C ARG A 37 -9.18 5.34 -2.65
N GLU A 38 -8.08 4.62 -2.36
CA GLU A 38 -7.69 4.30 -0.99
C GLU A 38 -7.18 5.52 -0.21
N ASP A 39 -6.73 6.55 -0.90
CA ASP A 39 -6.29 7.83 -0.33
C ASP A 39 -7.38 8.59 0.44
N VAL A 40 -8.65 8.26 0.20
CA VAL A 40 -9.82 8.83 0.91
C VAL A 40 -10.69 7.76 1.58
N SER A 41 -10.14 6.57 1.84
CA SER A 41 -10.89 5.42 2.36
C SER A 41 -11.26 5.55 3.86
N SER A 42 -10.59 6.42 4.61
CA SER A 42 -10.74 6.52 6.06
C SER A 42 -10.47 7.94 6.57
N GLY A 43 -11.12 8.31 7.67
CA GLY A 43 -10.83 9.54 8.41
C GLY A 43 -9.58 9.48 9.28
N LEU A 44 -8.98 8.30 9.47
CA LEU A 44 -7.78 8.14 10.30
C LEU A 44 -6.56 8.70 9.60
N ALA A 45 -6.14 9.90 9.99
CA ALA A 45 -4.96 10.61 9.47
C ALA A 45 -4.85 10.53 7.94
N PHE A 46 -5.93 10.87 7.24
CA PHE A 46 -6.06 10.88 5.78
C PHE A 46 -6.07 9.51 5.08
N GLY A 47 -6.34 8.42 5.79
CA GLY A 47 -6.52 7.11 5.18
C GLY A 47 -5.30 6.52 4.46
N GLY A 48 -5.55 5.70 3.47
CA GLY A 48 -4.57 4.98 2.67
C GLY A 48 -4.63 3.47 2.85
N ASN A 49 -3.93 2.74 2.01
CA ASN A 49 -4.00 1.27 1.91
C ASN A 49 -3.69 0.50 3.21
N LYS A 50 -2.89 1.05 4.10
CA LYS A 50 -2.52 0.33 5.35
C LYS A 50 -3.69 0.20 6.32
N VAL A 51 -4.68 1.10 6.26
CA VAL A 51 -5.90 1.01 7.08
C VAL A 51 -6.59 -0.33 6.87
N ARG A 52 -6.75 -0.79 5.62
CA ARG A 52 -7.39 -2.11 5.33
C ARG A 52 -6.66 -3.29 5.94
N LYS A 53 -5.32 -3.23 6.02
CA LYS A 53 -4.53 -4.27 6.68
C LYS A 53 -4.74 -4.24 8.19
N LEU A 54 -4.71 -3.04 8.76
CA LEU A 54 -4.91 -2.81 10.19
C LEU A 54 -6.31 -3.22 10.65
N GLU A 55 -7.34 -3.12 9.80
CA GLU A 55 -8.68 -3.63 10.12
C GLU A 55 -8.70 -5.12 10.51
N TYR A 56 -7.83 -5.94 9.93
CA TYR A 56 -7.70 -7.38 10.26
C TYR A 56 -6.67 -7.65 11.37
N ILE A 57 -5.75 -6.72 11.61
CA ILE A 57 -4.72 -6.85 12.65
C ILE A 57 -5.26 -6.38 14.01
N VAL A 58 -6.08 -5.34 14.04
CA VAL A 58 -6.62 -4.75 15.28
C VAL A 58 -7.37 -5.75 16.18
N PRO A 59 -8.19 -6.67 15.68
CA PRO A 59 -8.79 -7.70 16.55
C PRO A 59 -7.76 -8.54 17.29
N ASP A 60 -6.63 -8.87 16.65
CA ASP A 60 -5.52 -9.62 17.26
C ASP A 60 -4.79 -8.76 18.31
N VAL A 61 -4.56 -7.48 18.01
CA VAL A 61 -4.02 -6.50 18.98
C VAL A 61 -4.87 -6.47 20.25
N LEU A 62 -6.18 -6.28 20.10
CA LEU A 62 -7.10 -6.17 21.24
C LEU A 62 -7.18 -7.47 22.05
N ALA A 63 -7.13 -8.63 21.38
CA ALA A 63 -7.14 -9.91 22.03
C ALA A 63 -5.83 -10.24 22.79
N SER A 64 -4.69 -9.66 22.35
CA SER A 64 -3.39 -9.89 22.98
C SER A 64 -3.20 -9.15 24.31
N GLY A 65 -4.04 -8.14 24.59
CA GLY A 65 -3.87 -7.26 25.76
C GLY A 65 -2.71 -6.26 25.64
N ALA A 66 -2.21 -6.04 24.41
CA ALA A 66 -1.14 -5.08 24.15
C ALA A 66 -1.58 -3.64 24.49
N ASP A 67 -0.65 -2.86 24.99
CA ASP A 67 -0.83 -1.45 25.30
C ASP A 67 -0.06 -0.51 24.36
N THR A 68 0.87 -1.07 23.58
CA THR A 68 1.77 -0.32 22.70
C THR A 68 1.92 -1.00 21.36
N LEU A 69 1.58 -0.29 20.28
CA LEU A 69 1.90 -0.74 18.92
C LEU A 69 3.34 -0.35 18.58
N VAL A 70 4.15 -1.31 18.16
CA VAL A 70 5.56 -1.08 17.78
C VAL A 70 5.73 -1.34 16.30
N SER A 71 6.14 -0.33 15.53
CA SER A 71 6.28 -0.46 14.08
C SER A 71 7.51 0.26 13.53
N ILE A 72 7.83 -0.02 12.26
CA ILE A 72 9.01 0.49 11.56
C ILE A 72 8.68 0.95 10.14
N GLY A 73 9.45 1.91 9.64
CA GLY A 73 9.37 2.41 8.26
C GLY A 73 10.38 3.51 7.98
N GLY A 74 10.42 3.99 6.76
CA GLY A 74 11.22 5.18 6.43
C GLY A 74 10.66 6.44 7.10
N VAL A 75 11.44 7.53 7.10
CA VAL A 75 11.06 8.82 7.73
C VAL A 75 9.68 9.30 7.25
N GLN A 76 9.39 9.16 5.96
CA GLN A 76 8.09 9.53 5.39
C GLN A 76 7.16 8.31 5.20
N SER A 77 7.19 7.36 6.12
CA SER A 77 6.37 6.16 6.03
C SER A 77 4.87 6.43 6.21
N ASN A 78 4.09 6.14 5.18
CA ASN A 78 2.62 6.13 5.26
C ASN A 78 2.12 5.03 6.22
N HIS A 79 2.89 3.96 6.38
CA HIS A 79 2.54 2.85 7.27
C HIS A 79 2.61 3.27 8.74
N THR A 80 3.75 3.80 9.18
CA THR A 80 3.94 4.20 10.58
C THR A 80 2.96 5.30 11.00
N ARG A 81 2.64 6.26 10.10
CA ARG A 81 1.58 7.24 10.33
C ARG A 81 0.22 6.58 10.60
N GLN A 82 -0.14 5.55 9.83
CA GLN A 82 -1.42 4.86 10.04
C GLN A 82 -1.43 3.98 11.29
N VAL A 83 -0.28 3.39 11.65
CA VAL A 83 -0.14 2.69 12.95
C VAL A 83 -0.33 3.69 14.11
N ALA A 84 0.28 4.88 14.03
CA ALA A 84 0.05 5.94 15.02
C ALA A 84 -1.42 6.35 15.10
N ALA A 85 -2.10 6.51 13.96
CA ALA A 85 -3.50 6.88 13.90
C ALA A 85 -4.42 5.81 14.54
N VAL A 86 -4.15 4.54 14.28
CA VAL A 86 -4.89 3.43 14.88
C VAL A 86 -4.62 3.34 16.37
N ALA A 87 -3.37 3.48 16.81
CA ALA A 87 -3.04 3.51 18.24
C ALA A 87 -3.78 4.62 18.96
N ALA A 88 -3.74 5.85 18.45
CA ALA A 88 -4.45 6.99 19.02
C ALA A 88 -5.98 6.76 19.06
N HIS A 89 -6.55 6.18 17.98
CA HIS A 89 -7.99 5.87 17.91
C HIS A 89 -8.42 4.83 18.96
N LEU A 90 -7.56 3.86 19.25
CA LEU A 90 -7.84 2.78 20.21
C LEU A 90 -7.43 3.12 21.65
N GLY A 91 -6.81 4.29 21.90
CA GLY A 91 -6.29 4.66 23.22
C GLY A 91 -5.02 3.88 23.59
N LEU A 92 -4.28 3.37 22.62
CA LEU A 92 -3.00 2.67 22.79
C LEU A 92 -1.82 3.63 22.57
N ARG A 93 -0.66 3.25 23.06
CA ARG A 93 0.60 3.93 22.74
C ARG A 93 1.13 3.46 21.38
N ALA A 94 1.95 4.28 20.72
CA ALA A 94 2.69 3.91 19.53
C ALA A 94 4.18 4.21 19.72
N ARG A 95 5.05 3.21 19.46
CA ARG A 95 6.50 3.33 19.33
C ARG A 95 6.86 3.09 17.89
N LEU A 96 7.43 4.10 17.22
CA LEU A 96 7.73 4.06 15.80
C LEU A 96 9.23 4.24 15.57
N VAL A 97 9.86 3.28 14.92
CA VAL A 97 11.22 3.41 14.40
C VAL A 97 11.12 3.94 12.97
N GLN A 98 11.74 5.08 12.71
CA GLN A 98 11.79 5.70 11.39
C GLN A 98 13.23 5.84 10.94
N GLU A 99 13.59 5.08 9.91
CA GLU A 99 14.95 5.01 9.39
C GLU A 99 15.12 5.89 8.16
N HIS A 100 16.31 6.43 7.96
CA HIS A 100 16.67 7.23 6.80
C HIS A 100 16.91 6.33 5.56
N TRP A 101 15.86 5.67 5.10
CA TRP A 101 15.92 4.76 3.94
C TRP A 101 16.18 5.47 2.62
N VAL A 102 15.82 6.75 2.53
CA VAL A 102 15.95 7.53 1.31
C VAL A 102 17.06 8.57 1.51
N PRO A 103 18.07 8.62 0.64
CA PRO A 103 19.09 9.64 0.67
C PRO A 103 18.55 10.97 0.10
N TRP A 104 17.56 11.55 0.79
CA TRP A 104 16.89 12.78 0.42
C TRP A 104 17.28 13.89 1.39
N GLU A 105 18.01 14.89 0.86
CA GLU A 105 18.62 15.94 1.67
C GLU A 105 17.73 17.18 1.90
N ASP A 106 16.43 17.08 1.67
CA ASP A 106 15.52 18.17 1.98
C ASP A 106 15.52 18.45 3.49
N PRO A 107 15.84 19.69 3.93
CA PRO A 107 16.03 20.02 5.34
C PRO A 107 14.80 19.82 6.23
N VAL A 108 13.62 19.63 5.63
CA VAL A 108 12.36 19.42 6.36
C VAL A 108 11.87 17.98 6.32
N ASN A 109 12.61 17.07 5.69
CA ASN A 109 12.17 15.68 5.49
C ASN A 109 11.79 14.96 6.80
N ASP A 110 12.49 15.27 7.91
CA ASP A 110 12.23 14.69 9.23
C ASP A 110 11.28 15.54 10.11
N ARG A 111 10.62 16.56 9.56
CA ARG A 111 9.83 17.55 10.32
C ARG A 111 8.39 17.70 9.84
N VAL A 112 8.11 17.44 8.57
CA VAL A 112 6.80 17.63 7.93
C VAL A 112 6.20 16.32 7.45
N GLY A 113 4.98 16.35 6.95
CA GLY A 113 4.35 15.19 6.33
C GLY A 113 4.01 14.08 7.32
N ASN A 114 4.31 12.84 6.93
CA ASN A 114 3.93 11.66 7.72
C ASN A 114 4.52 11.65 9.14
N ILE A 115 5.80 12.01 9.30
CA ILE A 115 6.45 12.04 10.62
C ILE A 115 5.86 13.10 11.54
N GLN A 116 5.50 14.27 11.00
CA GLN A 116 4.82 15.31 11.74
C GLN A 116 3.47 14.84 12.27
N LEU A 117 2.68 14.17 11.43
CA LEU A 117 1.39 13.62 11.78
C LEU A 117 1.53 12.53 12.87
N SER A 118 2.53 11.67 12.76
CA SER A 118 2.81 10.65 13.77
C SER A 118 3.10 11.26 15.14
N ARG A 119 3.94 12.28 15.19
CA ARG A 119 4.23 13.03 16.43
C ARG A 119 3.00 13.77 16.98
N MET A 120 2.20 14.36 16.09
CA MET A 120 0.96 15.06 16.46
C MET A 120 -0.07 14.12 17.11
N MET A 121 -0.09 12.85 16.70
CA MET A 121 -0.94 11.81 17.30
C MET A 121 -0.34 11.17 18.56
N GLY A 122 0.76 11.72 19.09
CA GLY A 122 1.39 11.28 20.34
C GLY A 122 2.29 10.05 20.22
N ALA A 123 2.66 9.65 19.01
CA ALA A 123 3.59 8.54 18.84
C ALA A 123 5.00 8.91 19.33
N ASP A 124 5.64 7.98 20.03
CA ASP A 124 7.07 8.04 20.34
C ASP A 124 7.84 7.64 19.07
N VAL A 125 8.37 8.65 18.38
CA VAL A 125 9.07 8.51 17.10
C VAL A 125 10.57 8.54 17.32
N ARG A 126 11.24 7.46 16.93
CA ARG A 126 12.70 7.36 16.94
C ARG A 126 13.25 7.38 15.53
N LEU A 127 14.22 8.27 15.31
CA LEU A 127 14.98 8.33 14.05
C LEU A 127 16.23 7.45 14.17
N ASP A 128 16.49 6.66 13.15
CA ASP A 128 17.69 5.84 13.03
C ASP A 128 18.34 6.01 11.65
N GLN A 129 19.65 5.83 11.60
CA GLN A 129 20.47 5.92 10.38
C GLN A 129 20.65 4.51 9.80
N ALA A 130 19.81 4.15 8.86
CA ALA A 130 19.92 2.87 8.15
C ALA A 130 19.44 3.02 6.71
N GLY A 131 20.06 2.28 5.79
CA GLY A 131 19.62 2.21 4.39
C GLY A 131 18.33 1.43 4.22
N PHE A 132 17.74 1.52 3.02
CA PHE A 132 16.51 0.79 2.69
C PHE A 132 16.72 -0.73 2.73
N ASP A 133 15.81 -1.40 3.41
CA ASP A 133 15.66 -2.85 3.41
C ASP A 133 14.22 -3.19 3.81
N ILE A 134 13.64 -4.21 3.18
CA ILE A 134 12.28 -4.68 3.45
C ILE A 134 12.21 -5.80 4.50
N GLY A 135 13.36 -6.25 5.00
CA GLY A 135 13.46 -7.31 6.01
C GLY A 135 13.19 -6.85 7.45
N ILE A 136 13.37 -7.78 8.39
CA ILE A 136 13.32 -7.51 9.83
C ILE A 136 14.59 -6.73 10.24
N ARG A 137 14.41 -5.69 11.07
CA ARG A 137 15.45 -4.74 11.45
C ARG A 137 15.77 -4.83 12.94
N HIS A 138 17.07 -4.77 13.27
CA HIS A 138 17.52 -4.78 14.65
C HIS A 138 16.98 -3.61 15.47
N SER A 139 16.90 -2.41 14.88
CA SER A 139 16.33 -1.20 15.49
C SER A 139 14.87 -1.41 15.94
N TRP A 140 14.09 -2.16 15.15
CA TRP A 140 12.70 -2.48 15.47
C TRP A 140 12.61 -3.54 16.60
N GLU A 141 13.45 -4.58 16.56
CA GLU A 141 13.53 -5.58 17.63
C GLU A 141 13.96 -4.94 18.96
N GLU A 142 14.88 -3.98 18.91
CA GLU A 142 15.30 -3.21 20.08
C GLU A 142 14.15 -2.37 20.64
N ALA A 143 13.39 -1.68 19.79
CA ALA A 143 12.24 -0.91 20.21
C ALA A 143 11.15 -1.78 20.87
N ILE A 144 10.97 -3.03 20.43
CA ILE A 144 10.07 -3.99 21.08
C ILE A 144 10.57 -4.32 22.48
N ARG A 145 11.86 -4.70 22.62
CA ARG A 145 12.45 -5.02 23.94
C ARG A 145 12.36 -3.86 24.93
N GLU A 146 12.63 -2.64 24.48
CA GLU A 146 12.54 -1.46 25.36
C GLU A 146 11.11 -1.19 25.88
N VAL A 147 10.09 -1.49 25.11
CA VAL A 147 8.71 -1.43 25.59
C VAL A 147 8.48 -2.46 26.68
N GLU A 148 8.96 -3.70 26.51
CA GLU A 148 8.87 -4.78 27.51
C GLU A 148 9.64 -4.42 28.79
N GLU A 149 10.88 -3.94 28.68
CA GLU A 149 11.72 -3.52 29.80
C GLU A 149 11.13 -2.35 30.59
N SER A 150 10.37 -1.48 29.93
CA SER A 150 9.61 -0.40 30.57
C SER A 150 8.30 -0.85 31.23
N GLY A 151 7.98 -2.15 31.20
CA GLY A 151 6.78 -2.75 31.77
C GLY A 151 5.54 -2.62 30.88
N GLY A 152 5.71 -2.28 29.59
CA GLY A 152 4.64 -2.28 28.60
C GLY A 152 4.45 -3.66 27.94
N THR A 153 3.35 -3.80 27.21
CA THR A 153 3.03 -5.00 26.42
C THR A 153 3.03 -4.61 24.94
N PRO A 154 4.15 -4.84 24.20
CA PRO A 154 4.23 -4.46 22.80
C PRO A 154 3.42 -5.39 21.90
N TYR A 155 2.84 -4.82 20.83
CA TYR A 155 2.35 -5.58 19.69
C TYR A 155 3.17 -5.19 18.46
N PRO A 156 4.01 -6.12 17.92
CA PRO A 156 4.89 -5.82 16.81
C PRO A 156 4.13 -5.83 15.48
N ILE A 157 4.25 -4.74 14.72
CA ILE A 157 3.71 -4.61 13.36
C ILE A 157 4.88 -4.33 12.42
N PRO A 158 5.28 -5.29 11.56
CA PRO A 158 6.42 -5.14 10.65
C PRO A 158 6.16 -4.07 9.57
N ALA A 159 7.21 -3.67 8.86
CA ALA A 159 7.14 -2.68 7.79
C ALA A 159 6.00 -2.97 6.79
N GLY A 160 5.16 -1.96 6.56
CA GLY A 160 3.99 -2.09 5.68
C GLY A 160 2.93 -3.10 6.14
N ALA A 161 3.04 -3.67 7.35
CA ALA A 161 2.29 -4.83 7.84
C ALA A 161 2.43 -6.07 6.94
N SER A 162 3.49 -6.15 6.14
CA SER A 162 3.58 -7.12 5.03
C SER A 162 3.96 -8.51 5.51
N GLU A 163 4.89 -8.61 6.46
CA GLU A 163 5.27 -9.89 7.09
C GLU A 163 4.32 -10.31 8.22
N HIS A 164 3.31 -9.51 8.52
CA HIS A 164 2.28 -9.91 9.47
C HIS A 164 1.39 -10.99 8.87
N ARG A 165 1.09 -12.06 9.64
CA ARG A 165 0.30 -13.21 9.16
C ARG A 165 -1.07 -12.83 8.55
N LEU A 166 -1.66 -11.70 8.97
CA LEU A 166 -2.95 -11.21 8.48
C LEU A 166 -2.80 -10.06 7.45
N GLY A 167 -1.57 -9.70 7.08
CA GLY A 167 -1.26 -8.51 6.28
C GLY A 167 -1.90 -8.48 4.89
N GLY A 168 -2.15 -9.66 4.28
CA GLY A 168 -2.78 -9.77 2.95
C GLY A 168 -4.31 -9.70 2.98
N LEU A 169 -4.96 -10.00 4.11
CA LEU A 169 -6.42 -10.17 4.18
C LEU A 169 -7.22 -8.92 3.78
N GLY A 170 -6.73 -7.72 4.16
CA GLY A 170 -7.40 -6.47 3.83
C GLY A 170 -7.55 -6.26 2.32
N PHE A 171 -6.55 -6.68 1.55
CA PHE A 171 -6.60 -6.58 0.09
C PHE A 171 -7.15 -7.83 -0.61
N ALA A 172 -7.19 -8.97 0.05
CA ALA A 172 -8.03 -10.07 -0.39
C ALA A 172 -9.52 -9.66 -0.34
N ASN A 173 -9.95 -9.02 0.75
CA ASN A 173 -11.30 -8.46 0.86
C ASN A 173 -11.58 -7.33 -0.14
N TRP A 174 -10.59 -6.49 -0.42
CA TRP A 174 -10.69 -5.41 -1.42
C TRP A 174 -11.06 -5.95 -2.82
N ALA A 175 -10.54 -7.12 -3.22
CA ALA A 175 -10.90 -7.74 -4.48
C ALA A 175 -12.40 -8.07 -4.58
N PHE A 176 -13.00 -8.56 -3.50
CA PHE A 176 -14.45 -8.81 -3.44
C PHE A 176 -15.26 -7.50 -3.45
N GLU A 177 -14.76 -6.46 -2.79
CA GLU A 177 -15.37 -5.12 -2.85
C GLU A 177 -15.35 -4.57 -4.27
N VAL A 178 -14.25 -4.75 -5.03
CA VAL A 178 -14.17 -4.37 -6.44
C VAL A 178 -15.21 -5.11 -7.27
N ALA A 179 -15.33 -6.43 -7.12
CA ALA A 179 -16.31 -7.21 -7.87
C ALA A 179 -17.76 -6.76 -7.61
N GLU A 180 -18.09 -6.35 -6.38
CA GLU A 180 -19.41 -5.80 -6.06
C GLU A 180 -19.60 -4.40 -6.67
N GLN A 181 -18.56 -3.58 -6.69
CA GLN A 181 -18.60 -2.26 -7.33
C GLN A 181 -18.70 -2.36 -8.86
N GLU A 182 -18.01 -3.32 -9.50
CA GLU A 182 -18.17 -3.63 -10.93
C GLU A 182 -19.62 -3.92 -11.28
N ARG A 183 -20.27 -4.77 -10.47
CA ARG A 183 -21.68 -5.12 -10.67
C ARG A 183 -22.60 -3.90 -10.55
N THR A 184 -22.32 -3.01 -9.62
CA THR A 184 -23.10 -1.80 -9.38
C THR A 184 -22.90 -0.76 -10.48
N LEU A 185 -21.65 -0.63 -10.97
CA LEU A 185 -21.27 0.34 -12.01
C LEU A 185 -21.56 -0.15 -13.44
N GLY A 186 -21.82 -1.44 -13.61
CA GLY A 186 -22.00 -2.06 -14.93
C GLY A 186 -20.70 -2.11 -15.74
N VAL A 187 -19.56 -2.22 -15.07
CA VAL A 187 -18.22 -2.25 -15.68
C VAL A 187 -17.46 -3.51 -15.23
N HIS A 188 -16.52 -3.98 -16.03
CA HIS A 188 -15.59 -5.03 -15.64
C HIS A 188 -14.17 -4.53 -15.80
N PHE A 189 -13.35 -4.66 -14.73
CA PHE A 189 -11.93 -4.33 -14.76
C PHE A 189 -11.13 -5.60 -15.08
N ASP A 190 -10.63 -5.69 -16.31
CA ASP A 190 -9.80 -6.83 -16.73
C ASP A 190 -8.35 -6.74 -16.24
N THR A 191 -7.90 -5.53 -15.92
CA THR A 191 -6.55 -5.26 -15.44
C THR A 191 -6.57 -4.32 -14.23
N VAL A 192 -5.83 -4.69 -13.20
CA VAL A 192 -5.58 -3.84 -12.01
C VAL A 192 -4.11 -3.46 -11.99
N VAL A 193 -3.81 -2.17 -11.85
CA VAL A 193 -2.44 -1.66 -11.68
C VAL A 193 -2.27 -1.16 -10.26
N VAL A 194 -1.22 -1.61 -9.58
CA VAL A 194 -0.95 -1.30 -8.16
C VAL A 194 0.54 -1.08 -7.90
N CYS A 195 0.87 -0.10 -7.06
CA CYS A 195 2.23 0.07 -6.55
C CYS A 195 2.61 -1.07 -5.60
N THR A 196 3.82 -1.62 -5.74
CA THR A 196 4.34 -2.65 -4.83
C THR A 196 5.76 -2.33 -4.35
N VAL A 197 6.01 -2.56 -3.05
CA VAL A 197 7.30 -2.51 -2.38
C VAL A 197 7.38 -3.66 -1.37
N THR A 198 6.75 -3.55 -0.19
CA THR A 198 6.70 -4.60 0.84
C THR A 198 5.67 -5.70 0.55
N GLY A 199 4.89 -5.61 -0.49
CA GLY A 199 4.16 -6.66 -1.18
C GLY A 199 2.76 -6.99 -0.69
N SER A 200 2.36 -6.86 0.58
CA SER A 200 1.09 -7.46 1.06
C SER A 200 -0.19 -6.82 0.49
N THR A 201 -0.13 -5.58 -0.01
CA THR A 201 -1.25 -4.97 -0.76
C THR A 201 -1.48 -5.74 -2.06
N HIS A 202 -0.46 -5.86 -2.88
CA HIS A 202 -0.47 -6.58 -4.15
C HIS A 202 -0.79 -8.07 -3.95
N ALA A 203 -0.10 -8.72 -3.02
CA ALA A 203 -0.30 -10.13 -2.67
C ALA A 203 -1.74 -10.45 -2.24
N GLY A 204 -2.35 -9.58 -1.44
CA GLY A 204 -3.77 -9.73 -1.05
C GLY A 204 -4.71 -9.62 -2.25
N MET A 205 -4.46 -8.66 -3.17
CA MET A 205 -5.23 -8.54 -4.42
C MET A 205 -5.14 -9.82 -5.26
N ILE A 206 -3.92 -10.37 -5.43
CA ILE A 206 -3.71 -11.63 -6.15
C ILE A 206 -4.55 -12.75 -5.53
N ALA A 207 -4.43 -12.99 -4.23
CA ALA A 207 -5.17 -14.04 -3.54
C ALA A 207 -6.70 -13.86 -3.65
N GLY A 208 -7.18 -12.61 -3.48
CA GLY A 208 -8.61 -12.31 -3.57
C GLY A 208 -9.18 -12.48 -4.98
N PHE A 209 -8.46 -12.03 -6.01
CA PHE A 209 -8.90 -12.21 -7.41
C PHE A 209 -8.76 -13.64 -7.88
N ALA A 210 -7.78 -14.40 -7.42
CA ALA A 210 -7.70 -15.83 -7.68
C ALA A 210 -8.93 -16.58 -7.10
N ALA A 211 -9.33 -16.21 -5.88
CA ALA A 211 -10.55 -16.78 -5.28
C ALA A 211 -11.82 -16.38 -6.06
N LEU A 212 -11.90 -15.16 -6.57
CA LEU A 212 -13.00 -14.72 -7.42
C LEU A 212 -13.00 -15.45 -8.77
N GLU A 213 -11.82 -15.67 -9.39
CA GLU A 213 -11.70 -16.46 -10.61
C GLU A 213 -12.26 -17.87 -10.41
N ASP A 214 -11.90 -18.55 -9.32
CA ASP A 214 -12.39 -19.89 -9.01
C ASP A 214 -13.93 -19.93 -8.79
N LEU A 215 -14.50 -18.84 -8.27
CA LEU A 215 -15.95 -18.73 -8.02
C LEU A 215 -16.75 -18.35 -9.26
N THR A 216 -16.19 -17.53 -10.14
CA THR A 216 -16.95 -16.88 -11.22
C THR A 216 -16.49 -17.29 -12.62
N GLY A 217 -15.31 -17.89 -12.74
CA GLY A 217 -14.63 -18.14 -14.03
C GLY A 217 -14.04 -16.91 -14.70
N VAL A 218 -14.09 -15.72 -14.04
CA VAL A 218 -13.63 -14.45 -14.61
C VAL A 218 -12.26 -14.10 -14.06
N ARG A 219 -11.27 -14.10 -14.96
CA ARG A 219 -9.89 -13.78 -14.63
C ARG A 219 -9.61 -12.29 -14.75
N ARG A 220 -8.76 -11.77 -13.86
CA ARG A 220 -8.18 -10.40 -13.92
C ARG A 220 -6.67 -10.46 -13.85
N ARG A 221 -6.01 -9.55 -14.57
CA ARG A 221 -4.56 -9.34 -14.45
C ARG A 221 -4.31 -8.36 -13.30
N VAL A 222 -3.45 -8.72 -12.35
CA VAL A 222 -3.00 -7.80 -11.29
C VAL A 222 -1.52 -7.49 -11.55
N LEU A 223 -1.24 -6.28 -11.98
CA LEU A 223 0.09 -5.81 -12.35
C LEU A 223 0.66 -4.97 -11.21
N GLY A 224 1.64 -5.51 -10.50
CA GLY A 224 2.40 -4.76 -9.51
C GLY A 224 3.53 -3.98 -10.15
N ILE A 225 3.54 -2.66 -9.97
CA ILE A 225 4.65 -1.81 -10.39
C ILE A 225 5.65 -1.74 -9.25
N ASP A 226 6.85 -2.27 -9.45
CA ASP A 226 7.91 -2.19 -8.45
C ASP A 226 8.34 -0.74 -8.22
N ALA A 227 8.27 -0.30 -6.99
CA ALA A 227 8.76 1.01 -6.56
C ALA A 227 9.93 0.90 -5.56
N SER A 228 10.42 -0.32 -5.33
CA SER A 228 11.48 -0.61 -4.34
C SER A 228 12.88 -0.43 -4.89
N ALA A 229 13.07 -0.56 -6.20
CA ALA A 229 14.36 -0.74 -6.89
C ALA A 229 15.07 -2.06 -6.50
N THR A 230 14.30 -3.05 -5.99
CA THR A 230 14.81 -4.38 -5.62
C THR A 230 13.86 -5.47 -6.12
N LEU A 231 13.63 -5.53 -7.43
CA LEU A 231 12.61 -6.38 -8.08
C LEU A 231 12.60 -7.83 -7.58
N GLY A 232 13.77 -8.47 -7.49
CA GLY A 232 13.87 -9.87 -7.06
C GLY A 232 13.30 -10.08 -5.66
N GLN A 233 13.73 -9.27 -4.68
CA GLN A 233 13.24 -9.34 -3.31
C GLN A 233 11.74 -9.04 -3.23
N THR A 234 11.27 -8.02 -3.96
CA THR A 234 9.86 -7.65 -4.00
C THR A 234 9.00 -8.77 -4.59
N THR A 235 9.45 -9.40 -5.69
CA THR A 235 8.74 -10.51 -6.33
C THR A 235 8.64 -11.71 -5.40
N ASP A 236 9.74 -12.11 -4.77
CA ASP A 236 9.78 -13.24 -3.82
C ASP A 236 8.85 -12.98 -2.63
N GLN A 237 8.86 -11.76 -2.12
CA GLN A 237 8.02 -11.37 -0.99
C GLN A 237 6.54 -11.36 -1.36
N VAL A 238 6.17 -10.77 -2.51
CA VAL A 238 4.79 -10.81 -3.03
C VAL A 238 4.31 -12.24 -3.19
N ALA A 239 5.12 -13.10 -3.81
CA ALA A 239 4.79 -14.50 -4.04
C ALA A 239 4.54 -15.25 -2.73
N ARG A 240 5.43 -15.08 -1.75
CA ARG A 240 5.32 -15.72 -0.43
C ARG A 240 4.07 -15.26 0.32
N ILE A 241 3.81 -13.95 0.35
CA ILE A 241 2.65 -13.39 1.05
C ILE A 241 1.35 -13.77 0.32
N ALA A 242 1.34 -13.80 -1.02
CA ALA A 242 0.16 -14.19 -1.79
C ALA A 242 -0.22 -15.66 -1.54
N ARG A 243 0.76 -16.57 -1.54
CA ARG A 243 0.54 -17.99 -1.22
C ARG A 243 0.03 -18.16 0.22
N HIS A 244 0.67 -17.52 1.18
CA HIS A 244 0.21 -17.54 2.58
C HIS A 244 -1.21 -16.99 2.74
N THR A 245 -1.54 -15.88 2.07
CA THR A 245 -2.89 -15.29 2.10
C THR A 245 -3.90 -16.25 1.47
N SER A 246 -3.55 -16.91 0.36
CA SER A 246 -4.39 -17.91 -0.31
C SER A 246 -4.66 -19.12 0.57
N GLU A 247 -3.68 -19.59 1.32
CA GLU A 247 -3.85 -20.64 2.32
C GLU A 247 -4.81 -20.21 3.43
N LEU A 248 -4.62 -18.99 3.98
CA LEU A 248 -5.50 -18.45 5.03
C LEU A 248 -6.97 -18.37 4.61
N ILE A 249 -7.24 -17.92 3.38
CA ILE A 249 -8.60 -17.81 2.87
C ILE A 249 -9.15 -19.11 2.30
N GLU A 250 -8.38 -20.21 2.38
CA GLU A 250 -8.72 -21.53 1.83
C GLU A 250 -9.07 -21.45 0.34
N LEU A 251 -8.12 -20.97 -0.48
CA LEU A 251 -8.27 -20.94 -1.95
C LEU A 251 -8.48 -22.34 -2.53
N GLY A 252 -7.85 -23.37 -1.92
CA GLY A 252 -8.02 -24.77 -2.33
C GLY A 252 -7.13 -25.21 -3.49
N ARG A 253 -6.29 -24.34 -4.01
CA ARG A 253 -5.24 -24.60 -5.01
C ARG A 253 -4.03 -23.71 -4.80
N ASP A 254 -2.91 -24.08 -5.39
CA ASP A 254 -1.74 -23.22 -5.48
C ASP A 254 -2.00 -22.07 -6.46
N LEU A 255 -1.35 -20.94 -6.21
CA LEU A 255 -1.31 -19.84 -7.18
C LEU A 255 -0.39 -20.23 -8.36
N ARG A 256 -0.84 -19.95 -9.56
CA ARG A 256 -0.02 -20.09 -10.78
C ARG A 256 1.04 -18.98 -10.82
N ASP A 257 2.18 -19.25 -11.45
CA ASP A 257 3.25 -18.24 -11.57
C ASP A 257 2.81 -17.00 -12.36
N ASP A 258 1.90 -17.16 -13.34
CA ASP A 258 1.35 -16.08 -14.15
C ASP A 258 0.29 -15.22 -13.43
N GLU A 259 -0.11 -15.60 -12.21
CA GLU A 259 -0.92 -14.77 -11.32
C GLU A 259 -0.08 -13.79 -10.51
N ILE A 260 1.25 -13.99 -10.45
CA ILE A 260 2.18 -13.16 -9.67
C ILE A 260 3.03 -12.34 -10.63
N THR A 261 2.58 -11.14 -10.95
CA THR A 261 3.24 -10.26 -11.93
C THR A 261 3.75 -8.99 -11.25
N VAL A 262 5.07 -8.86 -11.14
CA VAL A 262 5.76 -7.64 -10.69
C VAL A 262 6.58 -7.11 -11.87
N LEU A 263 6.37 -5.85 -12.21
CA LEU A 263 7.00 -5.19 -13.35
C LEU A 263 7.98 -4.13 -12.86
N GLU A 264 9.14 -4.02 -13.51
CA GLU A 264 10.18 -3.03 -13.26
C GLU A 264 10.24 -1.97 -14.36
N GLY A 265 11.05 -0.93 -14.15
CA GLY A 265 11.32 0.12 -15.13
C GLY A 265 11.02 1.54 -14.64
N TRP A 266 10.27 1.68 -13.55
CA TRP A 266 9.82 2.98 -13.05
C TRP A 266 10.31 3.32 -11.63
N ALA A 267 11.00 2.40 -10.96
CA ALA A 267 11.51 2.61 -9.60
C ALA A 267 12.68 3.62 -9.53
N GLY A 268 13.45 3.74 -10.62
CA GLY A 268 14.74 4.39 -10.60
C GLY A 268 15.82 3.51 -9.95
N GLU A 269 16.99 4.10 -9.64
CA GLU A 269 18.13 3.37 -9.09
C GLU A 269 17.99 3.09 -7.59
N LEU A 270 17.26 3.95 -6.86
CA LEU A 270 17.13 3.87 -5.41
C LEU A 270 15.67 4.05 -4.97
N TYR A 271 15.31 3.31 -3.92
CA TYR A 271 14.02 3.51 -3.25
C TYR A 271 13.81 4.96 -2.83
N GLY A 272 12.60 5.46 -3.06
CA GLY A 272 12.16 6.77 -2.57
C GLY A 272 12.62 7.97 -3.38
N LEU A 273 13.56 7.81 -4.34
CA LEU A 273 13.95 8.89 -5.25
C LEU A 273 13.02 8.90 -6.47
N PRO A 274 12.45 10.07 -6.83
CA PRO A 274 11.71 10.20 -8.07
C PRO A 274 12.64 10.28 -9.27
N VAL A 275 12.16 9.81 -10.42
CA VAL A 275 12.80 9.97 -11.73
C VAL A 275 11.90 10.81 -12.63
N ASP A 276 12.39 11.21 -13.81
CA ASP A 276 11.66 12.09 -14.73
C ASP A 276 10.27 11.55 -15.09
N SER A 277 10.14 10.24 -15.33
CA SER A 277 8.85 9.58 -15.61
C SER A 277 7.89 9.67 -14.42
N THR A 278 8.39 9.54 -13.19
CA THR A 278 7.62 9.75 -11.96
C THR A 278 7.04 11.15 -11.91
N MET A 279 7.89 12.16 -12.12
CA MET A 279 7.49 13.58 -12.07
C MET A 279 6.50 13.93 -13.19
N ALA A 280 6.70 13.39 -14.39
CA ALA A 280 5.79 13.58 -15.52
C ALA A 280 4.41 12.97 -15.23
N ALA A 281 4.36 11.74 -14.72
CA ALA A 281 3.11 11.07 -14.36
C ALA A 281 2.36 11.79 -13.23
N MET A 282 3.07 12.28 -12.21
CA MET A 282 2.47 13.06 -11.13
C MET A 282 1.81 14.34 -11.64
N ARG A 283 2.49 15.09 -12.53
CA ARG A 283 1.92 16.28 -13.20
C ARG A 283 0.70 15.91 -14.03
N LEU A 284 0.81 14.84 -14.83
CA LEU A 284 -0.28 14.37 -15.69
C LEU A 284 -1.55 14.03 -14.87
N GLY A 285 -1.41 13.27 -13.78
CA GLY A 285 -2.51 12.95 -12.89
C GLY A 285 -3.13 14.18 -12.25
N ALA A 286 -2.31 15.13 -11.79
CA ALA A 286 -2.77 16.37 -11.18
C ALA A 286 -3.47 17.30 -12.19
N GLU A 287 -2.91 17.52 -13.38
CA GLU A 287 -3.45 18.45 -14.39
C GLU A 287 -4.72 17.92 -15.07
N LEU A 288 -4.79 16.61 -15.29
CA LEU A 288 -5.94 16.02 -15.98
C LEU A 288 -7.09 15.67 -15.03
N GLU A 289 -6.78 15.18 -13.81
CA GLU A 289 -7.80 14.60 -12.93
C GLU A 289 -7.83 15.23 -11.53
N ALA A 290 -6.98 16.24 -11.26
CA ALA A 290 -6.73 16.76 -9.91
C ALA A 290 -6.36 15.63 -8.92
N MET A 291 -5.84 14.52 -9.42
CA MET A 291 -5.43 13.37 -8.65
C MET A 291 -3.98 13.56 -8.19
N ILE A 292 -3.82 13.74 -6.89
CA ILE A 292 -2.51 13.99 -6.29
C ILE A 292 -1.88 12.67 -5.87
N THR A 293 -0.69 12.40 -6.41
CA THR A 293 0.14 11.25 -6.08
C THR A 293 1.41 11.68 -5.35
N ASP A 294 2.23 10.74 -4.91
CA ASP A 294 3.49 10.99 -4.21
C ASP A 294 4.71 10.50 -5.04
N PRO A 295 5.91 11.02 -4.81
CA PRO A 295 7.09 10.67 -5.61
C PRO A 295 7.71 9.31 -5.26
N VAL A 296 7.31 8.69 -4.13
CA VAL A 296 7.90 7.44 -3.63
C VAL A 296 7.21 6.22 -4.22
N TYR A 297 5.87 6.23 -4.27
CA TYR A 297 5.01 5.09 -4.60
C TYR A 297 4.09 5.36 -5.79
N GLU A 298 3.08 6.22 -5.58
CA GLU A 298 1.98 6.36 -6.52
C GLU A 298 2.40 7.05 -7.83
N GLY A 299 3.35 7.99 -7.80
CA GLY A 299 3.89 8.57 -9.01
C GLY A 299 4.61 7.55 -9.89
N LYS A 300 5.30 6.57 -9.28
CA LYS A 300 5.97 5.48 -10.00
C LYS A 300 4.97 4.51 -10.62
N SER A 301 3.95 4.12 -9.86
CA SER A 301 2.92 3.21 -10.39
C SER A 301 2.04 3.88 -11.44
N LEU A 302 1.78 5.19 -11.33
CA LEU A 302 1.09 5.94 -12.36
C LEU A 302 1.95 6.07 -13.64
N ALA A 303 3.27 6.24 -13.50
CA ALA A 303 4.19 6.21 -14.64
C ALA A 303 4.14 4.84 -15.35
N GLY A 304 4.14 3.75 -14.59
CA GLY A 304 3.98 2.41 -15.13
C GLY A 304 2.64 2.21 -15.84
N LEU A 305 1.55 2.69 -15.27
CA LEU A 305 0.24 2.65 -15.93
C LEU A 305 0.26 3.41 -17.27
N VAL A 306 0.78 4.63 -17.29
CA VAL A 306 0.85 5.47 -18.51
C VAL A 306 1.66 4.77 -19.59
N ASP A 307 2.82 4.24 -19.23
CA ASP A 307 3.72 3.54 -20.18
C ASP A 307 3.09 2.28 -20.74
N LEU A 308 2.53 1.40 -19.88
CA LEU A 308 1.88 0.16 -20.29
C LEU A 308 0.67 0.37 -21.21
N VAL A 309 -0.10 1.46 -21.01
CA VAL A 309 -1.21 1.80 -21.91
C VAL A 309 -0.70 2.39 -23.23
N THR A 310 0.32 3.24 -23.21
CA THR A 310 0.84 3.90 -24.41
C THR A 310 1.66 2.96 -25.27
N SER A 311 2.39 2.01 -24.68
CA SER A 311 3.12 0.95 -25.40
C SER A 311 2.18 -0.08 -26.03
N GLY A 312 0.98 -0.26 -25.47
CA GLY A 312 0.02 -1.30 -25.86
C GLY A 312 0.21 -2.64 -25.16
N ASP A 313 1.05 -2.71 -24.11
CA ASP A 313 1.17 -3.87 -23.22
C ASP A 313 -0.13 -4.11 -22.41
N ILE A 314 -0.86 -3.04 -22.17
CA ILE A 314 -2.28 -3.08 -21.80
C ILE A 314 -3.08 -2.82 -23.09
N PRO A 315 -3.93 -3.77 -23.52
CA PRO A 315 -4.71 -3.65 -24.75
C PRO A 315 -5.58 -2.39 -24.80
N ARG A 316 -5.78 -1.84 -25.99
CA ARG A 316 -6.54 -0.58 -26.17
C ARG A 316 -8.02 -0.68 -25.77
N ASP A 317 -8.58 -1.86 -25.83
CA ASP A 317 -9.95 -2.19 -25.44
C ASP A 317 -10.09 -2.64 -23.99
N ALA A 318 -8.98 -2.64 -23.23
CA ALA A 318 -8.99 -2.99 -21.82
C ALA A 318 -9.67 -1.91 -20.95
N THR A 319 -10.25 -2.36 -19.85
CA THR A 319 -10.72 -1.48 -18.77
C THR A 319 -9.83 -1.69 -17.55
N VAL A 320 -9.09 -0.65 -17.18
CA VAL A 320 -8.04 -0.69 -16.16
C VAL A 320 -8.51 -0.04 -14.88
N LEU A 321 -8.31 -0.71 -13.75
CA LEU A 321 -8.46 -0.13 -12.42
C LEU A 321 -7.09 0.23 -11.84
N TYR A 322 -6.82 1.52 -11.70
CA TYR A 322 -5.67 2.02 -10.96
C TYR A 322 -5.98 2.05 -9.46
N ALA A 323 -5.24 1.30 -8.67
CA ALA A 323 -5.35 1.31 -7.22
C ALA A 323 -4.54 2.48 -6.64
N HIS A 324 -5.19 3.64 -6.41
CA HIS A 324 -4.55 4.80 -5.79
C HIS A 324 -4.47 4.60 -4.27
N LEU A 325 -3.30 4.21 -3.79
CA LEU A 325 -3.09 3.73 -2.41
C LEU A 325 -2.91 4.84 -1.36
N GLY A 326 -2.75 6.09 -1.78
CA GLY A 326 -2.49 7.23 -0.89
C GLY A 326 -1.07 7.78 -1.06
N GLY A 327 -0.49 8.35 0.01
CA GLY A 327 0.90 8.82 0.01
C GLY A 327 1.08 10.33 -0.04
N GLN A 328 0.03 11.10 -0.33
CA GLN A 328 0.09 12.54 -0.56
C GLN A 328 0.75 13.32 0.58
N GLN A 329 0.69 12.83 1.81
CA GLN A 329 1.30 13.48 2.98
C GLN A 329 2.82 13.57 2.87
N ALA A 330 3.46 12.68 2.12
CA ALA A 330 4.90 12.72 1.87
C ALA A 330 5.33 13.92 1.00
N LEU A 331 4.43 14.48 0.18
CA LEU A 331 4.73 15.60 -0.72
C LEU A 331 5.39 16.79 -0.01
N ASN A 332 4.98 17.10 1.21
CA ASN A 332 5.55 18.20 1.97
C ASN A 332 7.05 18.03 2.25
N ALA A 333 7.51 16.77 2.35
CA ALA A 333 8.91 16.44 2.54
C ALA A 333 9.74 16.43 1.24
N TYR A 334 9.06 16.57 0.12
CA TYR A 334 9.65 16.65 -1.23
C TYR A 334 9.33 18.01 -1.89
N HIS A 335 9.17 19.06 -1.09
CA HIS A 335 8.73 20.39 -1.58
C HIS A 335 9.67 20.97 -2.63
N SER A 336 10.97 20.73 -2.53
CA SER A 336 11.98 21.21 -3.47
C SER A 336 11.81 20.70 -4.91
N LEU A 337 11.01 19.63 -5.12
CA LEU A 337 10.66 19.16 -6.47
C LEU A 337 9.70 20.10 -7.21
N TRP A 338 9.07 21.06 -6.50
CA TRP A 338 8.00 21.91 -7.02
C TRP A 338 8.33 23.40 -6.92
N SER A 339 9.53 23.76 -6.44
CA SER A 339 10.02 25.14 -6.30
C SER A 339 10.74 25.66 -7.55
#